data_9c51a61ca18374d82ef06908d63b132b
#
_entry.id   9c51a61ca18374d82ef06908d63b132b
#
_cell.length_a   1.000
_cell.length_b   1.000
_cell.length_c   1.000
_cell.angle_alpha   90.00
_cell.angle_beta   90.00
_cell.angle_gamma   90.00
#
_symmetry.space_group_name_H-M   'P 1'
#
loop_
_entity.id
_entity.type
_entity.pdbx_description
1 polymer ?
#
loop_
_entity_poly.entity_id
_entity_poly.type
_entity_poly.pdbx_seq_one_letter_code
_entity_poly.pdbx_strand_id
1 'polypeptide(L)'
;MPTLPASLPVLTVMAVTPLAGALLLWLVPPLRRLHARAVGLVFSLAVLALGLWALSAFDLAQASTVQLTDTHSWIPAIGASWALGVNGLGLSMVLLGAFVTPLVLLASWGEVPADRQGLFTGLVLALEFFVVVIFSARDLLLFYLCFEAMLIPVYFLIGCFGGQNRQRAALKFLLYSLAGGLIMLIGVIAVSLHSAKNGVPSFLIDSVAANLHVSTSAGHWIFLTFFIAFAIKAPLVPVHTWLPDTAEQATPGTSVLLIGILDKILSLIHI
;
A
#
# COMPACT_ATOMS: atom_id res chain seq x y z
N MET A 1 12.17 4.93 29.19
CA MET A 1 11.57 4.53 27.91
C MET A 1 12.38 3.36 27.39
N PRO A 2 11.80 2.24 26.99
CA PRO A 2 12.57 1.16 26.41
C PRO A 2 13.14 1.66 25.08
N THR A 3 14.45 1.85 25.04
CA THR A 3 15.17 2.11 23.78
C THR A 3 15.07 0.83 22.95
N LEU A 4 14.45 0.93 21.76
CA LEU A 4 14.53 -0.15 20.77
C LEU A 4 16.01 -0.50 20.55
N PRO A 5 16.36 -1.79 20.53
CA PRO A 5 17.66 -2.16 20.01
C PRO A 5 17.74 -1.62 18.58
N ALA A 6 18.78 -0.86 18.28
CA ALA A 6 19.00 -0.14 17.02
C ALA A 6 19.00 -1.03 15.75
N SER A 7 18.59 -2.28 15.87
CA SER A 7 18.70 -3.33 14.84
C SER A 7 17.39 -4.04 14.46
N LEU A 8 16.24 -3.70 15.05
CA LEU A 8 14.99 -4.36 14.66
C LEU A 8 14.29 -3.61 13.52
N PRO A 9 14.14 -4.23 12.33
CA PRO A 9 13.45 -3.64 11.18
C PRO A 9 11.93 -3.68 11.41
N VAL A 10 11.43 -2.83 12.33
CA VAL A 10 10.03 -2.86 12.80
C VAL A 10 9.04 -2.75 11.65
N LEU A 11 9.28 -1.83 10.71
CA LEU A 11 8.39 -1.61 9.58
C LEU A 11 8.39 -2.81 8.62
N THR A 12 9.54 -3.43 8.37
CA THR A 12 9.63 -4.66 7.56
C THR A 12 8.91 -5.82 8.25
N VAL A 13 9.11 -6.01 9.56
CA VAL A 13 8.39 -7.05 10.32
C VAL A 13 6.88 -6.80 10.28
N MET A 14 6.46 -5.55 10.47
CA MET A 14 5.06 -5.15 10.42
C MET A 14 4.45 -5.41 9.02
N ALA A 15 5.19 -5.15 7.95
CA ALA A 15 4.75 -5.43 6.58
C ALA A 15 4.65 -6.94 6.31
N VAL A 16 5.69 -7.71 6.65
CA VAL A 16 5.74 -9.15 6.33
C VAL A 16 4.71 -9.96 7.15
N THR A 17 4.33 -9.49 8.33
CA THR A 17 3.37 -10.20 9.21
C THR A 17 2.05 -10.53 8.51
N PRO A 18 1.30 -9.59 7.92
CA PRO A 18 0.03 -9.90 7.26
C PRO A 18 0.23 -10.74 5.99
N LEU A 19 1.35 -10.55 5.27
CA LEU A 19 1.67 -11.38 4.10
C LEU A 19 1.90 -12.85 4.51
N ALA A 20 2.59 -13.08 5.62
CA ALA A 20 2.76 -14.42 6.17
C ALA A 20 1.41 -15.07 6.51
N GLY A 21 0.48 -14.32 7.10
CA GLY A 21 -0.89 -14.76 7.37
C GLY A 21 -1.66 -15.11 6.09
N ALA A 22 -1.56 -14.27 5.05
CA ALA A 22 -2.17 -14.53 3.75
C ALA A 22 -1.63 -15.81 3.10
N LEU A 23 -0.31 -15.97 3.05
CA LEU A 23 0.35 -17.15 2.50
C LEU A 23 -0.04 -18.42 3.28
N LEU A 24 -0.10 -18.34 4.59
CA LEU A 24 -0.49 -19.45 5.45
C LEU A 24 -1.92 -19.91 5.15
N LEU A 25 -2.85 -18.97 4.95
CA LEU A 25 -4.23 -19.30 4.54
C LEU A 25 -4.32 -19.89 3.14
N TRP A 26 -3.48 -19.47 2.20
CA TRP A 26 -3.53 -19.98 0.84
C TRP A 26 -2.85 -21.33 0.67
N LEU A 27 -1.77 -21.58 1.42
CA LEU A 27 -0.96 -22.80 1.31
C LEU A 27 -1.42 -23.93 2.22
N VAL A 28 -2.13 -23.62 3.35
CA VAL A 28 -2.53 -24.62 4.34
C VAL A 28 -4.05 -24.84 4.33
N PRO A 29 -4.56 -25.87 3.61
CA PRO A 29 -5.99 -26.10 3.45
C PRO A 29 -6.81 -26.21 4.74
N PRO A 30 -6.36 -26.89 5.80
CA PRO A 30 -7.12 -26.97 7.05
C PRO A 30 -7.30 -25.60 7.74
N LEU A 31 -6.30 -24.74 7.74
CA LEU A 31 -6.40 -23.39 8.28
C LEU A 31 -7.37 -22.53 7.49
N ARG A 32 -7.31 -22.64 6.16
CA ARG A 32 -8.22 -21.94 5.25
C ARG A 32 -9.68 -22.28 5.48
N ARG A 33 -9.98 -23.56 5.74
CA ARG A 33 -11.36 -24.05 5.86
C ARG A 33 -11.96 -23.85 7.26
N LEU A 34 -11.17 -24.07 8.31
CA LEU A 34 -11.65 -24.16 9.67
C LEU A 34 -11.37 -22.91 10.50
N HIS A 35 -10.25 -22.22 10.24
CA HIS A 35 -9.72 -21.18 11.12
C HIS A 35 -9.39 -19.86 10.43
N ALA A 36 -9.86 -19.66 9.19
CA ALA A 36 -9.49 -18.48 8.40
C ALA A 36 -9.73 -17.14 9.13
N ARG A 37 -10.87 -17.03 9.80
CA ARG A 37 -11.25 -15.84 10.57
C ARG A 37 -10.31 -15.60 11.75
N ALA A 38 -10.02 -16.65 12.51
CA ALA A 38 -9.12 -16.55 13.67
C ALA A 38 -7.69 -16.20 13.22
N VAL A 39 -7.19 -16.85 12.16
CA VAL A 39 -5.87 -16.54 11.57
C VAL A 39 -5.84 -15.09 11.11
N GLY A 40 -6.85 -14.62 10.37
CA GLY A 40 -6.94 -13.23 9.92
C GLY A 40 -6.87 -12.23 11.06
N LEU A 41 -7.68 -12.45 12.12
CA LEU A 41 -7.67 -11.58 13.30
C LEU A 41 -6.36 -11.61 14.05
N VAL A 42 -5.75 -12.78 14.25
CA VAL A 42 -4.45 -12.88 14.93
C VAL A 42 -3.37 -12.10 14.21
N PHE A 43 -3.26 -12.26 12.89
CA PHE A 43 -2.25 -11.56 12.12
C PHE A 43 -2.53 -10.05 12.01
N SER A 44 -3.75 -9.60 11.78
CA SER A 44 -4.09 -8.17 11.72
C SER A 44 -3.96 -7.48 13.09
N LEU A 45 -4.32 -8.14 14.19
CA LEU A 45 -4.08 -7.62 15.54
C LEU A 45 -2.58 -7.60 15.89
N ALA A 46 -1.79 -8.54 15.39
CA ALA A 46 -0.33 -8.50 15.54
C ALA A 46 0.26 -7.29 14.81
N VAL A 47 -0.22 -6.97 13.60
CA VAL A 47 0.16 -5.75 12.88
C VAL A 47 -0.21 -4.49 13.67
N LEU A 48 -1.41 -4.44 14.22
CA LEU A 48 -1.85 -3.31 15.07
C LEU A 48 -0.96 -3.18 16.33
N ALA A 49 -0.64 -4.28 16.99
CA ALA A 49 0.24 -4.28 18.16
C ALA A 49 1.65 -3.78 17.83
N LEU A 50 2.21 -4.22 16.69
CA LEU A 50 3.49 -3.74 16.18
C LEU A 50 3.43 -2.24 15.83
N GLY A 51 2.34 -1.76 15.24
CA GLY A 51 2.11 -0.35 14.96
C GLY A 51 2.03 0.51 16.22
N LEU A 52 1.33 0.05 17.26
CA LEU A 52 1.27 0.74 18.55
C LEU A 52 2.64 0.74 19.25
N TRP A 53 3.41 -0.33 19.10
CA TRP A 53 4.78 -0.35 19.58
C TRP A 53 5.67 0.62 18.81
N ALA A 54 5.56 0.68 17.47
CA ALA A 54 6.25 1.67 16.63
C ALA A 54 5.90 3.11 17.07
N LEU A 55 4.63 3.38 17.38
CA LEU A 55 4.18 4.68 17.90
C LEU A 55 4.85 5.01 19.25
N SER A 56 5.00 4.03 20.15
CA SER A 56 5.66 4.24 21.43
C SER A 56 7.16 4.57 21.32
N ALA A 57 7.79 4.12 20.24
CA ALA A 57 9.20 4.37 19.93
C ALA A 57 9.43 5.62 19.07
N PHE A 58 8.36 6.20 18.53
CA PHE A 58 8.41 7.37 17.65
C PHE A 58 8.54 8.67 18.45
N ASP A 59 9.48 9.54 18.07
CA ASP A 59 9.64 10.85 18.69
C ASP A 59 8.64 11.86 18.07
N LEU A 60 7.58 12.16 18.81
CA LEU A 60 6.54 13.09 18.39
C LEU A 60 7.03 14.54 18.30
N ALA A 61 8.11 14.92 19.01
CA ALA A 61 8.68 16.25 18.91
C ALA A 61 9.36 16.47 17.55
N GLN A 62 9.77 15.38 16.89
CA GLN A 62 10.40 15.41 15.57
C GLN A 62 9.50 14.76 14.50
N ALA A 63 8.19 14.94 14.59
CA ALA A 63 7.21 14.27 13.71
C ALA A 63 7.37 14.57 12.21
N SER A 64 8.03 15.67 11.85
CA SER A 64 8.32 16.01 10.45
C SER A 64 9.52 15.23 9.88
N THR A 65 10.37 14.66 10.72
CA THR A 65 11.53 13.89 10.28
C THR A 65 11.17 12.43 10.05
N VAL A 66 11.91 11.78 9.16
CA VAL A 66 11.74 10.35 8.92
C VAL A 66 12.43 9.55 10.02
N GLN A 67 11.70 8.64 10.63
CA GLN A 67 12.16 7.78 11.71
C GLN A 67 11.87 6.31 11.41
N LEU A 68 12.34 5.42 12.27
CA LEU A 68 12.16 3.96 12.13
C LEU A 68 12.63 3.44 10.76
N THR A 69 13.73 4.00 10.27
CA THR A 69 14.25 3.68 8.93
C THR A 69 14.83 2.28 8.87
N ASP A 70 14.50 1.57 7.79
CA ASP A 70 15.01 0.25 7.46
C ASP A 70 15.35 0.21 5.96
N THR A 71 16.63 0.05 5.63
CA THR A 71 17.08 0.14 4.24
C THR A 71 18.03 -1.00 3.88
N HIS A 72 17.61 -1.79 2.89
CA HIS A 72 18.39 -2.89 2.33
C HIS A 72 18.47 -2.75 0.82
N SER A 73 19.63 -3.04 0.25
CA SER A 73 19.78 -3.08 -1.20
C SER A 73 18.98 -4.27 -1.77
N TRP A 74 18.08 -3.98 -2.72
CA TRP A 74 17.21 -5.00 -3.33
C TRP A 74 17.66 -5.35 -4.75
N ILE A 75 17.74 -4.36 -5.65
CA ILE A 75 18.20 -4.54 -7.03
C ILE A 75 19.32 -3.53 -7.33
N PRO A 76 20.58 -3.84 -6.96
CA PRO A 76 21.70 -2.90 -7.09
C PRO A 76 21.92 -2.41 -8.51
N ALA A 77 21.66 -3.28 -9.51
CA ALA A 77 21.88 -2.98 -10.92
C ALA A 77 21.11 -1.75 -11.43
N ILE A 78 19.96 -1.44 -10.81
CA ILE A 78 19.12 -0.28 -11.16
C ILE A 78 19.04 0.74 -10.03
N GLY A 79 19.74 0.52 -8.92
CA GLY A 79 19.73 1.41 -7.76
C GLY A 79 18.45 1.37 -6.92
N ALA A 80 17.66 0.28 -6.99
CA ALA A 80 16.45 0.09 -6.21
C ALA A 80 16.75 -0.56 -4.84
N SER A 81 16.06 -0.08 -3.81
CA SER A 81 16.23 -0.50 -2.43
C SER A 81 14.91 -0.86 -1.78
N TRP A 82 14.95 -1.87 -0.90
CA TRP A 82 13.90 -2.06 0.09
C TRP A 82 14.14 -1.02 1.18
N ALA A 83 13.55 0.13 1.04
CA ALA A 83 13.74 1.24 1.96
C ALA A 83 12.40 1.67 2.54
N LEU A 84 12.24 1.47 3.84
CA LEU A 84 11.09 1.86 4.62
C LEU A 84 11.47 2.91 5.65
N GLY A 85 10.54 3.79 5.99
CA GLY A 85 10.70 4.81 7.01
C GLY A 85 9.43 5.65 7.08
N VAL A 86 9.12 6.20 8.24
CA VAL A 86 7.89 6.96 8.44
C VAL A 86 8.18 8.30 9.12
N ASN A 87 7.48 9.33 8.68
CA ASN A 87 7.27 10.55 9.43
C ASN A 87 5.93 10.46 10.21
N GLY A 88 5.55 11.49 10.95
CA GLY A 88 4.33 11.47 11.73
C GLY A 88 3.07 11.17 10.92
N LEU A 89 2.97 11.71 9.68
CA LEU A 89 1.83 11.41 8.82
C LEU A 89 1.86 9.97 8.30
N GLY A 90 3.02 9.51 7.81
CA GLY A 90 3.19 8.12 7.36
C GLY A 90 2.84 7.12 8.45
N LEU A 91 3.31 7.34 9.68
CA LEU A 91 2.96 6.52 10.83
C LEU A 91 1.46 6.52 11.12
N SER A 92 0.82 7.70 11.05
CA SER A 92 -0.64 7.81 11.23
C SER A 92 -1.42 7.01 10.21
N MET A 93 -0.98 7.01 8.93
CA MET A 93 -1.63 6.24 7.87
C MET A 93 -1.40 4.73 8.01
N VAL A 94 -0.18 4.32 8.40
CA VAL A 94 0.12 2.92 8.73
C VAL A 94 -0.77 2.42 9.88
N LEU A 95 -0.89 3.22 10.95
CA LEU A 95 -1.76 2.89 12.09
C LEU A 95 -3.24 2.85 11.70
N LEU A 96 -3.70 3.76 10.84
CA LEU A 96 -5.06 3.72 10.31
C LEU A 96 -5.34 2.41 9.58
N GLY A 97 -4.44 1.98 8.70
CA GLY A 97 -4.53 0.69 8.00
C GLY A 97 -4.58 -0.49 8.98
N ALA A 98 -3.62 -0.52 9.91
CA ALA A 98 -3.53 -1.57 10.94
C ALA A 98 -4.76 -1.62 11.87
N PHE A 99 -5.42 -0.49 12.12
CA PHE A 99 -6.64 -0.42 12.93
C PHE A 99 -7.89 -0.83 12.16
N VAL A 100 -8.02 -0.38 10.91
CA VAL A 100 -9.21 -0.64 10.09
C VAL A 100 -9.29 -2.11 9.65
N THR A 101 -8.16 -2.76 9.37
CA THR A 101 -8.14 -4.15 8.88
C THR A 101 -8.83 -5.14 9.82
N PRO A 102 -8.50 -5.23 11.13
CA PRO A 102 -9.21 -6.13 12.03
C PRO A 102 -10.71 -5.79 12.17
N LEU A 103 -11.09 -4.50 12.12
CA LEU A 103 -12.50 -4.10 12.14
C LEU A 103 -13.24 -4.59 10.90
N VAL A 104 -12.64 -4.50 9.72
CA VAL A 104 -13.22 -5.02 8.48
C VAL A 104 -13.38 -6.54 8.54
N LEU A 105 -12.37 -7.26 9.05
CA LEU A 105 -12.46 -8.73 9.22
C LEU A 105 -13.59 -9.11 10.19
N LEU A 106 -13.80 -8.35 11.26
CA LEU A 106 -14.91 -8.55 12.20
C LEU A 106 -16.26 -8.20 11.58
N ALA A 107 -16.36 -7.08 10.88
CA ALA A 107 -17.61 -6.63 10.25
C ALA A 107 -18.05 -7.62 9.14
N SER A 108 -17.10 -8.13 8.36
CA SER A 108 -17.37 -9.10 7.27
C SER A 108 -17.62 -10.53 7.75
N TRP A 109 -17.75 -10.77 9.06
CA TRP A 109 -17.85 -12.12 9.65
C TRP A 109 -19.02 -12.95 9.10
N GLY A 110 -20.15 -12.33 8.82
CA GLY A 110 -21.36 -12.96 8.28
C GLY A 110 -21.58 -12.80 6.78
N GLU A 111 -20.80 -11.95 6.11
CA GLU A 111 -21.03 -11.56 4.71
C GLU A 111 -20.45 -12.58 3.70
N VAL A 112 -19.40 -13.29 4.10
CA VAL A 112 -18.67 -14.19 3.20
C VAL A 112 -19.00 -15.64 3.48
N PRO A 113 -19.35 -16.45 2.45
CA PRO A 113 -19.59 -17.90 2.59
C PRO A 113 -18.37 -18.60 3.19
N ALA A 114 -18.62 -19.62 4.03
CA ALA A 114 -17.58 -20.31 4.80
C ALA A 114 -16.50 -20.96 3.92
N ASP A 115 -16.89 -21.47 2.74
CA ASP A 115 -15.98 -22.08 1.76
C ASP A 115 -15.01 -21.08 1.13
N ARG A 116 -15.37 -19.79 1.07
CA ARG A 116 -14.58 -18.71 0.48
C ARG A 116 -13.91 -17.79 1.51
N GLN A 117 -14.16 -18.02 2.79
CA GLN A 117 -13.64 -17.18 3.88
C GLN A 117 -12.11 -17.07 3.86
N GLY A 118 -11.41 -18.18 3.60
CA GLY A 118 -9.95 -18.18 3.54
C GLY A 118 -9.39 -17.38 2.39
N LEU A 119 -10.07 -17.33 1.24
CA LEU A 119 -9.67 -16.47 0.12
C LEU A 119 -9.88 -15.00 0.46
N PHE A 120 -11.05 -14.65 0.99
CA PHE A 120 -11.36 -13.28 1.40
C PHE A 120 -10.36 -12.75 2.43
N THR A 121 -10.18 -13.49 3.53
CA THR A 121 -9.26 -13.09 4.60
C THR A 121 -7.82 -12.98 4.11
N GLY A 122 -7.36 -13.92 3.28
CA GLY A 122 -6.03 -13.86 2.68
C GLY A 122 -5.83 -12.65 1.78
N LEU A 123 -6.84 -12.26 0.99
CA LEU A 123 -6.79 -11.05 0.16
C LEU A 123 -6.77 -9.77 1.00
N VAL A 124 -7.53 -9.72 2.10
CA VAL A 124 -7.51 -8.58 3.02
C VAL A 124 -6.14 -8.43 3.69
N LEU A 125 -5.54 -9.53 4.16
CA LEU A 125 -4.19 -9.51 4.73
C LEU A 125 -3.12 -9.14 3.68
N ALA A 126 -3.25 -9.63 2.44
CA ALA A 126 -2.35 -9.24 1.36
C ALA A 126 -2.48 -7.74 1.04
N LEU A 127 -3.69 -7.19 1.10
CA LEU A 127 -3.90 -5.75 0.96
C LEU A 127 -3.24 -4.97 2.11
N GLU A 128 -3.36 -5.43 3.35
CA GLU A 128 -2.72 -4.84 4.52
C GLU A 128 -1.18 -4.77 4.36
N PHE A 129 -0.56 -5.83 3.84
CA PHE A 129 0.87 -5.82 3.48
C PHE A 129 1.21 -4.64 2.57
N PHE A 130 0.50 -4.51 1.44
CA PHE A 130 0.76 -3.42 0.49
C PHE A 130 0.54 -2.04 1.13
N VAL A 131 -0.50 -1.88 1.94
CA VAL A 131 -0.81 -0.63 2.65
C VAL A 131 0.34 -0.23 3.56
N VAL A 132 0.86 -1.14 4.38
CA VAL A 132 2.00 -0.86 5.26
C VAL A 132 3.23 -0.45 4.46
N VAL A 133 3.55 -1.19 3.38
CA VAL A 133 4.72 -0.86 2.54
C VAL A 133 4.54 0.49 1.84
N ILE A 134 3.39 0.75 1.23
CA ILE A 134 3.14 2.00 0.48
C ILE A 134 3.27 3.22 1.39
N PHE A 135 2.70 3.18 2.60
CA PHE A 135 2.74 4.30 3.54
C PHE A 135 4.09 4.49 4.23
N SER A 136 4.98 3.51 4.16
CA SER A 136 6.32 3.58 4.72
C SER A 136 7.44 3.60 3.67
N ALA A 137 7.14 3.47 2.38
CA ALA A 137 8.13 3.40 1.32
C ALA A 137 8.96 4.69 1.22
N ARG A 138 10.30 4.54 1.20
CA ARG A 138 11.30 5.59 0.96
C ARG A 138 12.03 5.44 -0.36
N ASP A 139 11.67 4.41 -1.13
CA ASP A 139 12.14 4.15 -2.48
C ASP A 139 10.97 4.28 -3.45
N LEU A 140 11.14 5.09 -4.50
CA LEU A 140 10.08 5.44 -5.44
C LEU A 140 9.64 4.25 -6.30
N LEU A 141 10.57 3.34 -6.62
CA LEU A 141 10.24 2.12 -7.36
C LEU A 141 9.51 1.11 -6.47
N LEU A 142 9.93 0.95 -5.22
CA LEU A 142 9.24 0.12 -4.23
C LEU A 142 7.81 0.60 -4.02
N PHE A 143 7.64 1.93 -3.82
CA PHE A 143 6.33 2.56 -3.74
C PHE A 143 5.48 2.22 -4.97
N TYR A 144 6.00 2.45 -6.18
CA TYR A 144 5.30 2.20 -7.43
C TYR A 144 4.87 0.73 -7.56
N LEU A 145 5.79 -0.20 -7.35
CA LEU A 145 5.50 -1.63 -7.49
C LEU A 145 4.42 -2.11 -6.50
N CYS A 146 4.51 -1.68 -5.24
CA CYS A 146 3.49 -2.04 -4.25
C CYS A 146 2.15 -1.35 -4.53
N PHE A 147 2.17 -0.11 -5.02
CA PHE A 147 0.98 0.65 -5.41
C PHE A 147 0.23 -0.01 -6.59
N GLU A 148 0.95 -0.59 -7.56
CA GLU A 148 0.34 -1.35 -8.64
C GLU A 148 -0.07 -2.76 -8.21
N ALA A 149 0.77 -3.45 -7.44
CA ALA A 149 0.50 -4.81 -7.02
C ALA A 149 -0.73 -4.92 -6.08
N MET A 150 -1.03 -3.88 -5.29
CA MET A 150 -2.22 -3.86 -4.44
C MET A 150 -3.53 -3.88 -5.25
N LEU A 151 -3.52 -3.55 -6.55
CA LEU A 151 -4.69 -3.67 -7.41
C LEU A 151 -5.17 -5.11 -7.52
N ILE A 152 -4.25 -6.08 -7.43
CA ILE A 152 -4.56 -7.51 -7.55
C ILE A 152 -5.51 -7.96 -6.43
N PRO A 153 -5.19 -7.82 -5.13
CA PRO A 153 -6.12 -8.19 -4.07
C PRO A 153 -7.44 -7.41 -4.13
N VAL A 154 -7.41 -6.11 -4.46
CA VAL A 154 -8.65 -5.31 -4.57
C VAL A 154 -9.52 -5.79 -5.72
N TYR A 155 -8.95 -6.08 -6.90
CA TYR A 155 -9.65 -6.65 -8.02
C TYR A 155 -10.39 -7.94 -7.66
N PHE A 156 -9.72 -8.85 -6.96
CA PHE A 156 -10.33 -10.09 -6.52
C PHE A 156 -11.36 -9.89 -5.39
N LEU A 157 -11.14 -8.97 -4.46
CA LEU A 157 -12.12 -8.64 -3.43
C LEU A 157 -13.44 -8.13 -4.05
N ILE A 158 -13.37 -7.26 -5.04
CA ILE A 158 -14.56 -6.77 -5.75
C ILE A 158 -15.14 -7.88 -6.64
N GLY A 159 -14.31 -8.49 -7.50
CA GLY A 159 -14.76 -9.41 -8.55
C GLY A 159 -15.28 -10.76 -8.05
N CYS A 160 -14.80 -11.25 -6.89
CA CYS A 160 -15.24 -12.53 -6.32
C CYS A 160 -16.37 -12.39 -5.30
N PHE A 161 -16.42 -11.29 -4.56
CA PHE A 161 -17.30 -11.14 -3.39
C PHE A 161 -18.37 -10.05 -3.56
N GLY A 162 -18.28 -9.23 -4.61
CA GLY A 162 -19.21 -8.14 -4.89
C GLY A 162 -20.59 -8.56 -5.40
N GLY A 163 -21.41 -7.56 -5.77
CA GLY A 163 -22.77 -7.69 -6.26
C GLY A 163 -22.91 -8.34 -7.65
N GLN A 164 -24.05 -8.10 -8.30
CA GLN A 164 -24.38 -8.77 -9.57
C GLN A 164 -23.45 -8.37 -10.73
N ASN A 165 -23.06 -7.10 -10.79
CA ASN A 165 -22.20 -6.54 -11.85
C ASN A 165 -20.72 -6.46 -11.44
N ARG A 166 -20.31 -7.19 -10.40
CA ARG A 166 -18.99 -7.15 -9.79
C ARG A 166 -17.82 -7.29 -10.75
N GLN A 167 -17.92 -8.19 -11.74
CA GLN A 167 -16.83 -8.42 -12.70
C GLN A 167 -16.57 -7.20 -13.58
N ARG A 168 -17.64 -6.53 -14.05
CA ARG A 168 -17.54 -5.31 -14.85
C ARG A 168 -16.95 -4.16 -14.02
N ALA A 169 -17.41 -4.00 -12.79
CA ALA A 169 -16.90 -2.99 -11.86
C ALA A 169 -15.43 -3.23 -11.52
N ALA A 170 -15.05 -4.47 -11.18
CA ALA A 170 -13.68 -4.84 -10.91
C ALA A 170 -12.75 -4.61 -12.11
N LEU A 171 -13.17 -5.00 -13.32
CA LEU A 171 -12.39 -4.77 -14.53
C LEU A 171 -12.24 -3.28 -14.84
N LYS A 172 -13.31 -2.49 -14.69
CA LYS A 172 -13.26 -1.03 -14.86
C LYS A 172 -12.27 -0.38 -13.89
N PHE A 173 -12.36 -0.74 -12.59
CA PHE A 173 -11.41 -0.32 -11.58
C PHE A 173 -9.97 -0.65 -11.98
N LEU A 174 -9.70 -1.91 -12.37
CA LEU A 174 -8.37 -2.37 -12.75
C LEU A 174 -7.82 -1.60 -13.95
N LEU A 175 -8.61 -1.45 -15.02
CA LEU A 175 -8.15 -0.78 -16.24
C LEU A 175 -7.87 0.72 -16.03
N TYR A 176 -8.74 1.43 -15.31
CA TYR A 176 -8.49 2.83 -14.97
C TYR A 176 -7.23 2.99 -14.11
N SER A 177 -7.11 2.17 -13.06
CA SER A 177 -5.97 2.24 -12.16
C SER A 177 -4.66 1.87 -12.83
N LEU A 178 -4.64 0.80 -13.63
CA LEU A 178 -3.46 0.35 -14.36
C LEU A 178 -3.01 1.38 -15.42
N ALA A 179 -3.97 1.98 -16.14
CA ALA A 179 -3.65 3.04 -17.12
C ALA A 179 -2.96 4.24 -16.42
N GLY A 180 -3.47 4.67 -15.26
CA GLY A 180 -2.82 5.70 -14.46
C GLY A 180 -1.43 5.30 -13.98
N GLY A 181 -1.29 4.07 -13.50
CA GLY A 181 -0.01 3.55 -13.03
C GLY A 181 1.06 3.44 -14.11
N LEU A 182 0.70 3.02 -15.32
CA LEU A 182 1.65 3.01 -16.44
C LEU A 182 2.14 4.42 -16.81
N ILE A 183 1.28 5.42 -16.70
CA ILE A 183 1.68 6.84 -16.89
C ILE A 183 2.64 7.25 -15.76
N MET A 184 2.36 6.87 -14.49
CA MET A 184 3.22 7.15 -13.35
C MET A 184 4.60 6.50 -13.51
N LEU A 185 4.67 5.28 -14.07
CA LEU A 185 5.94 4.58 -14.31
C LEU A 185 6.89 5.41 -15.18
N ILE A 186 6.36 6.07 -16.21
CA ILE A 186 7.17 6.98 -17.04
C ILE A 186 7.78 8.09 -16.19
N GLY A 187 7.01 8.68 -15.29
CA GLY A 187 7.49 9.68 -14.33
C GLY A 187 8.55 9.15 -13.38
N VAL A 188 8.33 7.96 -12.81
CA VAL A 188 9.28 7.30 -11.90
C VAL A 188 10.62 7.05 -12.59
N ILE A 189 10.61 6.52 -13.81
CA ILE A 189 11.82 6.30 -14.61
C ILE A 189 12.49 7.62 -14.96
N ALA A 190 11.73 8.62 -15.39
CA ALA A 190 12.28 9.92 -15.73
C ALA A 190 12.98 10.59 -14.54
N VAL A 191 12.35 10.56 -13.37
CA VAL A 191 12.93 11.10 -12.12
C VAL A 191 14.23 10.40 -11.77
N SER A 192 14.24 9.06 -11.82
CA SER A 192 15.44 8.26 -11.51
C SER A 192 16.60 8.57 -12.46
N LEU A 193 16.34 8.69 -13.76
CA LEU A 193 17.37 9.00 -14.76
C LEU A 193 17.94 10.42 -14.58
N HIS A 194 17.09 11.41 -14.25
CA HIS A 194 17.52 12.80 -14.06
C HIS A 194 18.18 13.05 -12.69
N SER A 195 17.99 12.16 -11.73
CA SER A 195 18.65 12.21 -10.42
C SER A 195 19.91 11.33 -10.33
N ALA A 196 20.31 10.70 -11.44
CA ALA A 196 21.47 9.81 -11.48
C ALA A 196 22.76 10.57 -11.12
N LYS A 197 23.42 10.15 -10.05
CA LYS A 197 24.72 10.65 -9.63
C LYS A 197 25.82 9.72 -10.17
N ASN A 198 26.80 10.30 -10.87
CA ASN A 198 27.89 9.54 -11.49
C ASN A 198 27.41 8.41 -12.43
N GLY A 199 26.26 8.61 -13.10
CA GLY A 199 25.70 7.62 -14.03
C GLY A 199 24.96 6.46 -13.38
N VAL A 200 24.82 6.44 -12.05
CA VAL A 200 24.04 5.43 -11.33
C VAL A 200 22.69 6.01 -10.91
N PRO A 201 21.56 5.50 -11.43
CA PRO A 201 20.23 5.89 -11.01
C PRO A 201 20.01 5.57 -9.53
N SER A 202 19.16 6.36 -8.86
CA SER A 202 18.68 6.07 -7.51
C SER A 202 17.19 6.31 -7.45
N PHE A 203 16.48 5.43 -6.75
CA PHE A 203 15.04 5.57 -6.47
C PHE A 203 14.79 6.04 -5.03
N LEU A 204 15.82 6.17 -4.19
CA LEU A 204 15.67 6.69 -2.84
C LEU A 204 15.19 8.14 -2.90
N ILE A 205 14.04 8.44 -2.26
CA ILE A 205 13.37 9.75 -2.31
C ILE A 205 14.32 10.87 -1.86
N ASP A 206 15.10 10.66 -0.81
CA ASP A 206 16.06 11.65 -0.32
C ASP A 206 17.19 11.91 -1.33
N SER A 207 17.68 10.85 -1.98
CA SER A 207 18.69 10.96 -3.03
C SER A 207 18.15 11.68 -4.27
N VAL A 208 16.92 11.35 -4.65
CA VAL A 208 16.20 12.01 -5.75
C VAL A 208 16.02 13.50 -5.44
N ALA A 209 15.50 13.83 -4.27
CA ALA A 209 15.25 15.22 -3.87
C ALA A 209 16.55 16.07 -3.87
N ALA A 210 17.66 15.48 -3.43
CA ALA A 210 18.94 16.16 -3.36
C ALA A 210 19.65 16.33 -4.73
N ASN A 211 19.40 15.42 -5.69
CA ASN A 211 20.17 15.34 -6.94
C ASN A 211 19.33 15.57 -8.21
N LEU A 212 18.03 15.86 -8.09
CA LEU A 212 17.16 16.04 -9.24
C LEU A 212 17.47 17.37 -9.97
N HIS A 213 18.06 17.25 -11.13
CA HIS A 213 18.37 18.39 -12.00
C HIS A 213 17.59 18.24 -13.31
N VAL A 214 16.49 18.97 -13.44
CA VAL A 214 15.63 18.94 -14.62
C VAL A 214 15.41 20.35 -15.16
N SER A 215 15.29 20.47 -16.48
CA SER A 215 14.80 21.71 -17.09
C SER A 215 13.35 21.97 -16.69
N THR A 216 12.90 23.21 -16.70
CA THR A 216 11.51 23.58 -16.39
C THR A 216 10.52 22.78 -17.19
N SER A 217 10.77 22.55 -18.49
CA SER A 217 9.92 21.76 -19.37
C SER A 217 9.87 20.28 -18.95
N ALA A 218 11.02 19.66 -18.65
CA ALA A 218 11.06 18.28 -18.20
C ALA A 218 10.35 18.12 -16.84
N GLY A 219 10.53 19.08 -15.92
CA GLY A 219 9.81 19.11 -14.64
C GLY A 219 8.31 19.15 -14.80
N HIS A 220 7.78 19.94 -15.72
CA HIS A 220 6.34 19.99 -16.02
C HIS A 220 5.82 18.63 -16.57
N TRP A 221 6.56 17.97 -17.45
CA TRP A 221 6.16 16.66 -17.95
C TRP A 221 6.19 15.58 -16.88
N ILE A 222 7.23 15.54 -16.05
CA ILE A 222 7.31 14.62 -14.91
C ILE A 222 6.13 14.86 -13.96
N PHE A 223 5.89 16.11 -13.57
CA PHE A 223 4.74 16.46 -12.72
C PHE A 223 3.42 15.99 -13.33
N LEU A 224 3.22 16.19 -14.65
CA LEU A 224 1.99 15.80 -15.31
C LEU A 224 1.76 14.28 -15.29
N THR A 225 2.81 13.45 -15.39
CA THR A 225 2.66 11.98 -15.28
C THR A 225 2.16 11.55 -13.92
N PHE A 226 2.71 12.12 -12.85
CA PHE A 226 2.23 11.86 -11.49
C PHE A 226 0.82 12.41 -11.27
N PHE A 227 0.58 13.65 -11.70
CA PHE A 227 -0.72 14.31 -11.56
C PHE A 227 -1.85 13.51 -12.23
N ILE A 228 -1.66 13.04 -13.47
CA ILE A 228 -2.67 12.23 -14.17
C ILE A 228 -2.92 10.92 -13.44
N ALA A 229 -1.87 10.23 -13.01
CA ALA A 229 -2.01 8.98 -12.27
C ALA A 229 -2.83 9.17 -10.99
N PHE A 230 -2.53 10.23 -10.25
CA PHE A 230 -3.23 10.55 -9.02
C PHE A 230 -4.64 11.07 -9.26
N ALA A 231 -4.88 11.85 -10.31
CA ALA A 231 -6.21 12.28 -10.72
C ALA A 231 -7.13 11.09 -11.02
N ILE A 232 -6.61 10.03 -11.62
CA ILE A 232 -7.35 8.79 -11.86
C ILE A 232 -7.65 8.07 -10.54
N LYS A 233 -6.69 7.97 -9.64
CA LYS A 233 -6.84 7.29 -8.34
C LYS A 233 -7.70 8.09 -7.36
N ALA A 234 -7.56 9.43 -7.31
CA ALA A 234 -8.36 10.36 -6.48
C ALA A 234 -9.71 10.71 -7.09
N PRO A 235 -10.30 9.87 -7.87
CA PRO A 235 -11.35 9.99 -8.85
C PRO A 235 -11.75 11.43 -9.20
N LEU A 236 -10.82 12.20 -9.78
CA LEU A 236 -11.12 13.54 -10.25
C LEU A 236 -11.94 13.50 -11.56
N VAL A 237 -12.81 14.47 -11.74
CA VAL A 237 -13.56 14.63 -13.01
C VAL A 237 -12.56 14.97 -14.13
N PRO A 238 -12.59 14.28 -15.28
CA PRO A 238 -13.61 13.34 -15.79
C PRO A 238 -13.32 11.86 -15.55
N VAL A 239 -12.22 11.48 -14.87
CA VAL A 239 -11.75 10.09 -14.73
C VAL A 239 -12.28 9.37 -13.48
N HIS A 240 -13.34 9.88 -12.87
CA HIS A 240 -13.92 9.42 -11.59
C HIS A 240 -14.90 8.24 -11.72
N THR A 241 -15.33 7.88 -12.93
CA THR A 241 -16.47 6.98 -13.16
C THR A 241 -16.25 5.53 -12.70
N TRP A 242 -15.03 5.14 -12.35
CA TRP A 242 -14.74 3.82 -11.81
C TRP A 242 -15.17 3.68 -10.34
N LEU A 243 -15.10 4.76 -9.55
CA LEU A 243 -15.37 4.71 -8.11
C LEU A 243 -16.85 4.44 -7.78
N PRO A 244 -17.84 5.15 -8.35
CA PRO A 244 -19.25 4.84 -8.10
C PRO A 244 -19.61 3.40 -8.44
N ASP A 245 -19.21 2.91 -9.62
CA ASP A 245 -19.48 1.54 -10.06
C ASP A 245 -18.85 0.51 -9.10
N THR A 246 -17.64 0.81 -8.64
CA THR A 246 -16.91 -0.08 -7.71
C THR A 246 -17.55 -0.06 -6.33
N ALA A 247 -17.88 1.12 -5.79
CA ALA A 247 -18.48 1.28 -4.48
C ALA A 247 -19.88 0.64 -4.39
N GLU A 248 -20.67 0.71 -5.47
CA GLU A 248 -21.98 0.06 -5.56
C GLU A 248 -21.86 -1.47 -5.50
N GLN A 249 -20.85 -2.04 -6.13
CA GLN A 249 -20.70 -3.49 -6.25
C GLN A 249 -19.85 -4.12 -5.15
N ALA A 250 -18.94 -3.39 -4.52
CA ALA A 250 -18.08 -3.92 -3.47
C ALA A 250 -18.87 -4.30 -2.22
N THR A 251 -18.40 -5.31 -1.48
CA THR A 251 -18.97 -5.60 -0.15
C THR A 251 -18.69 -4.43 0.80
N PRO A 252 -19.51 -4.23 1.85
CA PRO A 252 -19.28 -3.14 2.82
C PRO A 252 -17.86 -3.12 3.37
N GLY A 253 -17.31 -4.27 3.77
CA GLY A 253 -15.93 -4.36 4.24
C GLY A 253 -14.89 -3.97 3.18
N THR A 254 -15.08 -4.41 1.92
CA THR A 254 -14.22 -4.01 0.81
C THR A 254 -14.31 -2.52 0.50
N SER A 255 -15.51 -1.93 0.59
CA SER A 255 -15.73 -0.49 0.38
C SER A 255 -15.02 0.34 1.46
N VAL A 256 -15.03 -0.10 2.71
CA VAL A 256 -14.29 0.55 3.81
C VAL A 256 -12.78 0.54 3.54
N LEU A 257 -12.22 -0.59 3.09
CA LEU A 257 -10.81 -0.67 2.73
C LEU A 257 -10.48 0.24 1.54
N LEU A 258 -11.33 0.26 0.51
CA LEU A 258 -11.12 1.07 -0.69
C LEU A 258 -11.14 2.57 -0.36
N ILE A 259 -12.22 3.05 0.28
CA ILE A 259 -12.44 4.48 0.53
C ILE A 259 -11.64 4.94 1.77
N GLY A 260 -11.60 4.11 2.81
CA GLY A 260 -10.97 4.47 4.09
C GLY A 260 -9.44 4.44 4.06
N ILE A 261 -8.84 3.62 3.21
CA ILE A 261 -7.39 3.42 3.18
C ILE A 261 -6.79 3.79 1.81
N LEU A 262 -7.28 3.17 0.70
CA LEU A 262 -6.66 3.38 -0.61
C LEU A 262 -6.75 4.83 -1.10
N ASP A 263 -7.88 5.50 -0.88
CA ASP A 263 -8.02 6.92 -1.24
C ASP A 263 -7.09 7.83 -0.43
N LYS A 264 -6.64 7.39 0.76
CA LYS A 264 -5.73 8.16 1.63
C LYS A 264 -4.26 8.08 1.19
N ILE A 265 -3.90 7.14 0.31
CA ILE A 265 -2.54 7.07 -0.26
C ILE A 265 -2.18 8.39 -0.95
N LEU A 266 -3.16 9.07 -1.54
CA LEU A 266 -2.97 10.38 -2.18
C LEU A 266 -2.65 11.51 -1.21
N SER A 267 -3.12 11.42 0.04
CA SER A 267 -2.79 12.42 1.05
C SER A 267 -1.30 12.43 1.40
N LEU A 268 -0.61 11.30 1.22
CA LEU A 268 0.82 11.17 1.48
C LEU A 268 1.69 11.84 0.42
N ILE A 269 1.20 11.94 -0.80
CA ILE A 269 1.92 12.51 -1.94
C ILE A 269 2.04 14.03 -1.85
N HIS A 270 1.15 14.68 -1.12
CA HIS A 270 1.20 16.12 -0.85
C HIS A 270 2.42 16.54 -0.01
N ILE A 271 3.13 15.58 0.58
CA ILE A 271 4.22 15.77 1.52
C ILE A 271 5.55 15.31 0.93
#